data_776d33171e7e8c40722874938d78141d
#
_entry.id   776d33171e7e8c40722874938d78141d
#
_cell.length_a   1.000
_cell.length_b   1.000
_cell.length_c   1.000
_cell.angle_alpha   90.00
_cell.angle_beta   90.00
_cell.angle_gamma   90.00
#
_symmetry.space_group_name_H-M   'P 1'
#
loop_
_entity.id
_entity.type
_entity.pdbx_description
1 polymer ?
#
loop_
_entity_poly.entity_id
_entity_poly.type
_entity_poly.pdbx_seq_one_letter_code
_entity_poly.pdbx_strand_id
1 'polypeptide(L)'
;MSVSAKSWHAVDAIAVREACEAIEYGLMEAGAQGTETNESGIANVRVSGYFAAAPEIEIVRSNIIEALRIYNLEPASLIDLTTREVPDRDWLAEWKKDWQPVEVGNFIIAPPWIESVPGAVATGSSRDHIVIRIEPGMAFGTGTHETTRLCLKAIEKYFRGGSLLDVGTGTGILAIAAAKLFPEARVEACDTDAEAVEIARENARLNGVGEQIDFRVGSVAAQTSSADLVCANLTAPVIVELLPALLGATCGRLILSGILSEQSELVQARLLELGVDGFQTEQDGEWISLVV
;
A
#
# COMPACT_ATOMS: atom_id res chain seq x y z
N MET A 1 20.82 25.50 -16.29
CA MET A 1 19.47 26.07 -16.36
C MET A 1 18.89 25.90 -14.97
N SER A 2 18.60 26.99 -14.26
CA SER A 2 18.03 26.99 -12.92
C SER A 2 16.61 26.44 -13.00
N VAL A 3 16.36 25.30 -12.38
CA VAL A 3 14.99 24.80 -12.17
C VAL A 3 14.36 25.78 -11.19
N SER A 4 13.36 26.52 -11.65
CA SER A 4 12.55 27.40 -10.80
C SER A 4 11.91 26.52 -9.71
N ALA A 5 12.21 26.78 -8.47
CA ALA A 5 11.56 26.13 -7.33
C ALA A 5 10.04 26.37 -7.46
N LYS A 6 9.26 25.30 -7.51
CA LYS A 6 7.79 25.33 -7.53
C LYS A 6 7.35 25.71 -6.12
N SER A 7 6.95 26.98 -5.89
CA SER A 7 6.33 27.37 -4.64
C SER A 7 4.88 26.88 -4.62
N TRP A 8 4.51 26.16 -3.56
CA TRP A 8 3.13 25.78 -3.29
C TRP A 8 2.45 26.84 -2.45
N HIS A 9 1.16 26.96 -2.58
CA HIS A 9 0.33 27.86 -1.78
C HIS A 9 -0.73 27.03 -1.06
N ALA A 10 -0.93 27.30 0.24
CA ALA A 10 -2.01 26.70 0.98
C ALA A 10 -3.07 27.74 1.33
N VAL A 11 -4.32 27.32 1.29
CA VAL A 11 -5.44 28.05 1.85
C VAL A 11 -5.93 27.25 3.05
N ASP A 12 -5.84 27.87 4.23
CA ASP A 12 -6.31 27.30 5.48
C ASP A 12 -7.69 27.85 5.80
N ALA A 13 -8.70 26.99 5.80
CA ALA A 13 -10.07 27.29 6.20
C ALA A 13 -10.31 26.79 7.64
N ILE A 14 -10.76 27.67 8.52
CA ILE A 14 -11.24 27.31 9.86
C ILE A 14 -12.76 27.24 9.79
N ALA A 15 -13.34 26.13 10.19
CA ALA A 15 -14.77 25.91 10.10
C ALA A 15 -15.29 25.09 11.29
N VAL A 16 -16.61 25.06 11.47
CA VAL A 16 -17.24 24.11 12.38
C VAL A 16 -17.04 22.69 11.86
N ARG A 17 -16.96 21.70 12.76
CA ARG A 17 -16.63 20.31 12.41
C ARG A 17 -17.56 19.71 11.36
N GLU A 18 -18.87 20.03 11.44
CA GLU A 18 -19.88 19.55 10.51
C GLU A 18 -19.70 20.04 9.08
N ALA A 19 -18.91 21.12 8.89
CA ALA A 19 -18.63 21.68 7.57
C ALA A 19 -17.40 21.09 6.88
N CYS A 20 -16.67 20.17 7.51
CA CYS A 20 -15.41 19.63 7.02
C CYS A 20 -15.49 19.18 5.56
N GLU A 21 -16.41 18.27 5.24
CA GLU A 21 -16.58 17.72 3.89
C GLU A 21 -16.96 18.82 2.87
N ALA A 22 -17.81 19.77 3.25
CA ALA A 22 -18.19 20.86 2.37
C ALA A 22 -17.00 21.80 2.08
N ILE A 23 -16.15 22.06 3.09
CA ILE A 23 -14.93 22.86 2.91
C ILE A 23 -13.94 22.13 2.00
N GLU A 24 -13.70 20.83 2.20
CA GLU A 24 -12.82 20.01 1.34
C GLU A 24 -13.31 20.07 -0.11
N TYR A 25 -14.61 19.83 -0.33
CA TYR A 25 -15.21 19.92 -1.66
C TYR A 25 -15.04 21.30 -2.27
N GLY A 26 -15.31 22.37 -1.55
CA GLY A 26 -15.18 23.75 -2.04
C GLY A 26 -13.73 24.13 -2.38
N LEU A 27 -12.75 23.65 -1.62
CA LEU A 27 -11.32 23.82 -1.90
C LEU A 27 -10.90 23.08 -3.18
N MET A 28 -11.38 21.85 -3.38
CA MET A 28 -11.12 21.07 -4.59
C MET A 28 -11.74 21.71 -5.83
N GLU A 29 -12.99 22.19 -5.76
CA GLU A 29 -13.66 22.94 -6.84
C GLU A 29 -12.94 24.27 -7.16
N ALA A 30 -12.27 24.86 -6.18
CA ALA A 30 -11.43 26.05 -6.37
C ALA A 30 -10.06 25.73 -7.01
N GLY A 31 -9.75 24.45 -7.27
CA GLY A 31 -8.53 24.02 -7.93
C GLY A 31 -7.40 23.56 -6.99
N ALA A 32 -7.71 23.26 -5.73
CA ALA A 32 -6.76 22.58 -4.85
C ALA A 32 -6.40 21.21 -5.42
N GLN A 33 -5.13 20.82 -5.34
CA GLN A 33 -4.63 19.53 -5.80
C GLN A 33 -4.68 18.46 -4.69
N GLY A 34 -5.03 18.87 -3.48
CA GLY A 34 -5.22 18.01 -2.32
C GLY A 34 -5.65 18.83 -1.12
N THR A 35 -6.24 18.16 -0.14
CA THR A 35 -6.67 18.76 1.13
C THR A 35 -6.09 17.99 2.31
N GLU A 36 -5.90 18.67 3.43
CA GLU A 36 -5.46 18.11 4.70
C GLU A 36 -6.36 18.64 5.80
N THR A 37 -6.91 17.76 6.63
CA THR A 37 -7.76 18.13 7.76
C THR A 37 -7.02 17.91 9.07
N ASN A 38 -6.91 18.98 9.86
CA ASN A 38 -6.32 18.96 11.19
C ASN A 38 -7.37 19.33 12.25
N GLU A 39 -7.55 18.47 13.22
CA GLU A 39 -8.45 18.73 14.35
C GLU A 39 -7.82 19.75 15.32
N SER A 40 -8.23 21.00 15.22
CA SER A 40 -7.72 22.11 16.05
C SER A 40 -8.52 22.33 17.34
N GLY A 41 -9.11 21.28 17.93
CA GLY A 41 -9.89 21.35 19.16
C GLY A 41 -11.26 20.66 19.06
N ILE A 42 -12.10 20.79 20.12
CA ILE A 42 -13.35 20.03 20.23
C ILE A 42 -14.45 20.54 19.27
N ALA A 43 -14.42 21.81 18.88
CA ALA A 43 -15.52 22.45 18.13
C ALA A 43 -15.17 22.83 16.68
N ASN A 44 -13.90 23.13 16.38
CA ASN A 44 -13.49 23.63 15.07
C ASN A 44 -12.45 22.70 14.41
N VAL A 45 -12.47 22.69 13.08
CA VAL A 45 -11.49 22.00 12.26
C VAL A 45 -10.73 23.02 11.40
N ARG A 46 -9.48 22.73 11.09
CA ARG A 46 -8.73 23.39 10.03
C ARG A 46 -8.65 22.46 8.84
N VAL A 47 -9.12 22.94 7.69
CA VAL A 47 -8.98 22.26 6.41
C VAL A 47 -8.04 23.11 5.54
N SER A 48 -6.91 22.54 5.13
CA SER A 48 -5.91 23.18 4.29
C SER A 48 -6.02 22.63 2.88
N GLY A 49 -6.20 23.49 1.87
CA GLY A 49 -6.15 23.13 0.45
C GLY A 49 -4.82 23.59 -0.15
N TYR A 50 -4.17 22.74 -0.95
CA TYR A 50 -2.87 23.01 -1.55
C TYR A 50 -2.99 23.30 -3.04
N PHE A 51 -2.38 24.41 -3.49
CA PHE A 51 -2.46 24.95 -4.86
C PHE A 51 -1.07 25.07 -5.48
N ALA A 52 -0.94 24.71 -6.76
CA ALA A 52 0.31 24.83 -7.51
C ALA A 52 0.69 26.28 -7.87
N ALA A 53 -0.25 27.21 -7.75
CA ALA A 53 -0.05 28.65 -7.93
C ALA A 53 -0.91 29.39 -6.89
N ALA A 54 -0.56 30.65 -6.59
CA ALA A 54 -1.32 31.44 -5.63
C ALA A 54 -2.78 31.60 -6.09
N PRO A 55 -3.77 31.06 -5.34
CA PRO A 55 -5.17 31.17 -5.70
C PRO A 55 -5.72 32.57 -5.36
N GLU A 56 -6.70 33.01 -6.10
CA GLU A 56 -7.48 34.20 -5.74
C GLU A 56 -8.41 33.85 -4.59
N ILE A 57 -8.16 34.41 -3.40
CA ILE A 57 -8.85 34.05 -2.16
C ILE A 57 -10.37 34.24 -2.25
N GLU A 58 -10.86 35.22 -3.01
CA GLU A 58 -12.28 35.49 -3.20
C GLU A 58 -12.95 34.40 -4.06
N ILE A 59 -12.23 33.82 -5.02
CA ILE A 59 -12.71 32.68 -5.80
C ILE A 59 -12.82 31.46 -4.89
N VAL A 60 -11.78 31.19 -4.09
CA VAL A 60 -11.81 30.08 -3.13
C VAL A 60 -12.95 30.25 -2.14
N ARG A 61 -13.14 31.44 -1.57
CA ARG A 61 -14.25 31.76 -0.66
C ARG A 61 -15.61 31.48 -1.31
N SER A 62 -15.78 31.91 -2.56
CA SER A 62 -17.03 31.74 -3.31
C SER A 62 -17.36 30.25 -3.51
N ASN A 63 -16.37 29.43 -3.89
CA ASN A 63 -16.55 27.98 -4.05
C ASN A 63 -16.88 27.29 -2.72
N ILE A 64 -16.22 27.68 -1.63
CA ILE A 64 -16.53 27.17 -0.29
C ILE A 64 -17.97 27.52 0.12
N ILE A 65 -18.39 28.76 -0.07
CA ILE A 65 -19.76 29.19 0.28
C ILE A 65 -20.79 28.43 -0.56
N GLU A 66 -20.54 28.20 -1.83
CA GLU A 66 -21.44 27.41 -2.68
C GLU A 66 -21.46 25.93 -2.22
N ALA A 67 -20.32 25.37 -1.88
CA ALA A 67 -20.23 24.03 -1.30
C ALA A 67 -21.04 23.92 0.01
N LEU A 68 -20.91 24.89 0.91
CA LEU A 68 -21.72 24.92 2.15
C LEU A 68 -23.23 24.90 1.85
N ARG A 69 -23.68 25.65 0.82
CA ARG A 69 -25.09 25.61 0.41
C ARG A 69 -25.53 24.24 -0.13
N ILE A 70 -24.68 23.59 -0.93
CA ILE A 70 -24.93 22.25 -1.46
C ILE A 70 -25.10 21.24 -0.32
N TYR A 71 -24.33 21.38 0.75
CA TYR A 71 -24.39 20.54 1.95
C TYR A 71 -25.45 21.01 2.98
N ASN A 72 -26.29 21.99 2.63
CA ASN A 72 -27.30 22.60 3.51
C ASN A 72 -26.75 23.19 4.81
N LEU A 73 -25.56 23.80 4.70
CA LEU A 73 -24.89 24.48 5.81
C LEU A 73 -24.90 26.00 5.61
N GLU A 74 -24.90 26.73 6.72
CA GLU A 74 -24.89 28.20 6.68
C GLU A 74 -23.47 28.71 6.30
N PRO A 75 -23.36 29.84 5.57
CA PRO A 75 -22.06 30.47 5.26
C PRO A 75 -21.22 30.79 6.49
N ALA A 76 -21.86 31.04 7.66
CA ALA A 76 -21.20 31.27 8.94
C ALA A 76 -20.47 30.05 9.49
N SER A 77 -20.67 28.86 8.90
CA SER A 77 -19.89 27.65 9.20
C SER A 77 -18.42 27.78 8.83
N LEU A 78 -18.07 28.63 7.86
CA LEU A 78 -16.71 29.08 7.59
C LEU A 78 -16.38 30.25 8.53
N ILE A 79 -15.44 30.03 9.44
CA ILE A 79 -15.06 31.00 10.49
C ILE A 79 -13.95 31.93 10.00
N ASP A 80 -12.94 31.34 9.35
CA ASP A 80 -11.77 32.08 8.86
C ASP A 80 -11.22 31.45 7.59
N LEU A 81 -10.55 32.25 6.76
CA LEU A 81 -9.92 31.80 5.53
C LEU A 81 -8.65 32.62 5.31
N THR A 82 -7.50 31.94 5.36
CA THR A 82 -6.18 32.56 5.23
C THR A 82 -5.34 31.85 4.17
N THR A 83 -4.43 32.59 3.55
CA THR A 83 -3.46 32.03 2.61
C THR A 83 -2.07 32.05 3.22
N ARG A 84 -1.29 31.03 2.92
CA ARG A 84 0.14 31.02 3.24
C ARG A 84 0.95 30.45 2.08
N GLU A 85 2.11 30.97 1.88
CA GLU A 85 3.10 30.34 1.03
C GLU A 85 3.64 29.11 1.75
N VAL A 86 3.59 27.97 1.07
CA VAL A 86 4.21 26.74 1.57
C VAL A 86 5.63 26.77 1.03
N PRO A 87 6.64 26.97 1.90
CA PRO A 87 8.03 26.90 1.45
C PRO A 87 8.20 25.55 0.75
N ASP A 88 9.00 25.56 -0.30
CA ASP A 88 9.39 24.31 -0.97
C ASP A 88 10.17 23.45 0.05
N ARG A 89 9.41 22.84 0.96
CA ARG A 89 9.92 21.79 1.81
C ARG A 89 9.96 20.58 0.92
N ASP A 90 11.12 20.03 0.79
CA ASP A 90 11.26 18.70 0.23
C ASP A 90 10.55 17.70 1.18
N TRP A 91 9.20 17.68 1.06
CA TRP A 91 8.34 16.77 1.82
C TRP A 91 8.80 15.33 1.65
N LEU A 92 9.36 15.01 0.49
CA LEU A 92 9.94 13.72 0.21
C LEU A 92 11.19 13.48 1.07
N ALA A 93 12.06 14.50 1.23
CA ALA A 93 13.24 14.38 2.07
C ALA A 93 12.89 14.37 3.56
N GLU A 94 11.87 15.12 4.00
CA GLU A 94 11.39 15.05 5.39
C GLU A 94 10.73 13.70 5.67
N TRP A 95 9.85 13.23 4.82
CA TRP A 95 9.20 11.93 4.92
C TRP A 95 10.23 10.78 4.88
N LYS A 96 11.27 10.89 4.06
CA LYS A 96 12.37 9.91 4.01
C LYS A 96 13.13 9.79 5.34
N LYS A 97 13.21 10.84 6.15
CA LYS A 97 13.92 10.82 7.45
C LYS A 97 13.20 9.99 8.51
N ASP A 98 11.88 9.93 8.45
CA ASP A 98 11.06 9.23 9.44
C ASP A 98 10.92 7.73 9.13
N TRP A 99 11.38 7.29 7.94
CA TRP A 99 11.33 5.90 7.56
C TRP A 99 12.37 5.06 8.31
N GLN A 100 11.88 4.03 8.99
CA GLN A 100 12.68 3.04 9.70
C GLN A 100 12.59 1.70 8.98
N PRO A 101 13.68 0.92 8.89
CA PRO A 101 13.60 -0.48 8.45
C PRO A 101 12.64 -1.29 9.31
N VAL A 102 11.84 -2.15 8.69
CA VAL A 102 10.88 -3.01 9.38
C VAL A 102 11.38 -4.45 9.33
N GLU A 103 11.48 -5.09 10.49
CA GLU A 103 11.87 -6.49 10.62
C GLU A 103 10.64 -7.39 10.63
N VAL A 104 10.63 -8.41 9.75
CA VAL A 104 9.55 -9.41 9.62
C VAL A 104 10.17 -10.78 9.44
N GLY A 105 10.24 -11.57 10.51
CA GLY A 105 10.96 -12.86 10.50
C GLY A 105 12.44 -12.66 10.15
N ASN A 106 12.93 -13.36 9.14
CA ASN A 106 14.30 -13.20 8.63
C ASN A 106 14.45 -12.06 7.60
N PHE A 107 13.37 -11.32 7.30
CA PHE A 107 13.41 -10.22 6.35
C PHE A 107 13.58 -8.87 7.06
N ILE A 108 14.36 -7.98 6.47
CA ILE A 108 14.39 -6.57 6.81
C ILE A 108 13.97 -5.79 5.57
N ILE A 109 12.83 -5.11 5.67
CA ILE A 109 12.32 -4.28 4.59
C ILE A 109 12.83 -2.86 4.80
N ALA A 110 13.51 -2.31 3.83
CA ALA A 110 14.10 -0.98 3.90
C ALA A 110 13.89 -0.22 2.58
N PRO A 111 13.76 1.11 2.63
CA PRO A 111 13.77 1.92 1.41
C PRO A 111 15.19 1.98 0.81
N PRO A 112 15.31 2.31 -0.50
CA PRO A 112 16.61 2.30 -1.21
C PRO A 112 17.66 3.24 -0.64
N TRP A 113 17.25 4.37 -0.06
CA TRP A 113 18.16 5.39 0.49
C TRP A 113 18.79 5.06 1.84
N ILE A 114 18.35 3.99 2.51
CA ILE A 114 18.99 3.50 3.73
C ILE A 114 20.10 2.51 3.33
N GLU A 115 21.34 3.00 3.28
CA GLU A 115 22.49 2.20 2.85
C GLU A 115 22.87 1.13 3.87
N SER A 116 22.91 1.47 5.17
CA SER A 116 23.23 0.53 6.22
C SER A 116 22.00 0.13 7.02
N VAL A 117 21.62 -1.13 6.93
CA VAL A 117 20.52 -1.72 7.69
C VAL A 117 21.12 -2.40 8.92
N PRO A 118 20.75 -1.99 10.16
CA PRO A 118 21.20 -2.67 11.36
C PRO A 118 20.81 -4.16 11.32
N GLY A 119 21.76 -5.05 11.55
CA GLY A 119 21.53 -6.51 11.45
C GLY A 119 21.86 -7.14 10.10
N ALA A 120 22.13 -6.35 9.04
CA ALA A 120 22.56 -6.86 7.74
C ALA A 120 24.10 -7.14 7.68
N VAL A 121 24.84 -6.87 8.75
CA VAL A 121 26.30 -7.07 8.80
C VAL A 121 26.58 -8.42 9.43
N ALA A 122 27.30 -9.26 8.69
CA ALA A 122 27.88 -10.52 9.14
C ALA A 122 28.74 -10.33 10.42
N THR A 123 28.13 -10.42 11.56
CA THR A 123 28.83 -10.58 12.83
C THR A 123 28.30 -11.85 13.49
N GLY A 124 28.82 -13.01 13.05
CA GLY A 124 28.91 -14.24 13.87
C GLY A 124 27.73 -14.71 14.71
N SER A 125 26.56 -14.10 14.64
CA SER A 125 25.33 -14.55 15.27
C SER A 125 24.38 -15.11 14.21
N SER A 126 23.86 -16.27 14.44
CA SER A 126 23.33 -17.31 13.61
C SER A 126 22.05 -17.01 12.80
N ARG A 127 21.83 -15.81 12.25
CA ARG A 127 20.78 -15.52 11.25
C ARG A 127 21.18 -14.34 10.41
N ASP A 128 21.59 -14.60 9.18
CA ASP A 128 21.77 -13.56 8.16
C ASP A 128 20.38 -13.09 7.74
N HIS A 129 20.02 -11.84 8.08
CA HIS A 129 18.78 -11.26 7.62
C HIS A 129 18.82 -10.97 6.12
N ILE A 130 17.72 -11.27 5.44
CA ILE A 130 17.51 -10.98 4.02
C ILE A 130 16.96 -9.56 3.91
N VAL A 131 17.76 -8.65 3.39
CA VAL A 131 17.30 -7.27 3.14
C VAL A 131 16.52 -7.20 1.84
N ILE A 132 15.30 -6.68 1.92
CA ILE A 132 14.43 -6.37 0.79
C ILE A 132 14.30 -4.85 0.69
N ARG A 133 14.70 -4.29 -0.47
CA ARG A 133 14.59 -2.86 -0.74
C ARG A 133 13.35 -2.58 -1.56
N ILE A 134 12.44 -1.76 -1.00
CA ILE A 134 11.21 -1.34 -1.68
C ILE A 134 11.20 0.18 -1.76
N GLU A 135 11.02 0.71 -2.97
CA GLU A 135 10.73 2.14 -3.14
C GLU A 135 9.30 2.40 -2.64
N PRO A 136 9.13 3.17 -1.57
CA PRO A 136 7.79 3.52 -1.11
C PRO A 136 7.11 4.45 -2.12
N GLY A 137 5.93 4.08 -2.57
CA GLY A 137 5.20 4.78 -3.62
C GLY A 137 3.70 4.48 -3.59
N MET A 138 3.04 4.64 -4.72
CA MET A 138 1.59 4.46 -4.88
C MET A 138 1.15 2.99 -4.88
N ALA A 139 2.05 2.04 -5.15
CA ALA A 139 1.70 0.62 -5.15
C ALA A 139 1.63 0.07 -3.71
N PHE A 140 0.66 -0.82 -3.47
CA PHE A 140 0.50 -1.51 -2.19
C PHE A 140 1.64 -2.50 -1.93
N GLY A 141 2.03 -2.66 -0.65
CA GLY A 141 3.04 -3.65 -0.25
C GLY A 141 4.40 -3.05 0.13
N THR A 142 4.40 -1.99 0.96
CA THR A 142 5.64 -1.38 1.50
C THR A 142 6.30 -2.21 2.62
N GLY A 143 5.68 -3.33 3.03
CA GLY A 143 6.17 -4.20 4.11
C GLY A 143 5.73 -3.79 5.52
N THR A 144 5.19 -2.60 5.70
CA THR A 144 4.72 -2.10 7.00
C THR A 144 3.33 -2.61 7.37
N HIS A 145 2.49 -2.90 6.36
CA HIS A 145 1.11 -3.34 6.57
C HIS A 145 1.05 -4.77 7.12
N GLU A 146 0.10 -5.04 8.01
CA GLU A 146 -0.12 -6.32 8.70
C GLU A 146 -0.23 -7.49 7.72
N THR A 147 -1.01 -7.30 6.65
CA THR A 147 -1.25 -8.33 5.63
C THR A 147 0.02 -8.75 4.90
N THR A 148 0.92 -7.79 4.62
CA THR A 148 2.22 -8.06 4.00
C THR A 148 3.12 -8.82 4.99
N ARG A 149 3.13 -8.42 6.27
CA ARG A 149 3.89 -9.12 7.32
C ARG A 149 3.42 -10.58 7.48
N LEU A 150 2.11 -10.80 7.46
CA LEU A 150 1.53 -12.16 7.51
C LEU A 150 1.99 -13.02 6.33
N CYS A 151 1.94 -12.48 5.10
CA CYS A 151 2.42 -13.19 3.92
C CYS A 151 3.91 -13.51 3.97
N LEU A 152 4.76 -12.54 4.36
CA LEU A 152 6.21 -12.74 4.47
C LEU A 152 6.55 -13.83 5.49
N LYS A 153 5.92 -13.84 6.67
CA LYS A 153 6.07 -14.90 7.68
C LYS A 153 5.62 -16.25 7.13
N ALA A 154 4.51 -16.29 6.38
CA ALA A 154 4.02 -17.51 5.78
C ALA A 154 4.94 -18.03 4.67
N ILE A 155 5.50 -17.16 3.81
CA ILE A 155 6.52 -17.53 2.81
C ILE A 155 7.74 -18.13 3.51
N GLU A 156 8.29 -17.48 4.54
CA GLU A 156 9.42 -18.01 5.31
C GLU A 156 9.11 -19.40 5.91
N LYS A 157 7.90 -19.56 6.44
CA LYS A 157 7.47 -20.81 7.13
C LYS A 157 7.18 -21.95 6.17
N TYR A 158 6.63 -21.68 4.98
CA TYR A 158 6.08 -22.73 4.11
C TYR A 158 6.78 -22.88 2.76
N PHE A 159 7.40 -21.84 2.22
CA PHE A 159 8.15 -21.97 0.97
C PHE A 159 9.44 -22.75 1.18
N ARG A 160 9.71 -23.72 0.33
CA ARG A 160 10.89 -24.60 0.40
C ARG A 160 11.67 -24.65 -0.91
N GLY A 161 11.49 -23.62 -1.74
CA GLY A 161 11.97 -23.60 -3.13
C GLY A 161 10.93 -24.20 -4.07
N GLY A 162 11.34 -24.48 -5.30
CA GLY A 162 10.42 -24.92 -6.35
C GLY A 162 9.79 -23.74 -7.08
N SER A 163 8.46 -23.64 -7.09
CA SER A 163 7.75 -22.59 -7.82
C SER A 163 6.83 -21.77 -6.90
N LEU A 164 6.80 -20.45 -7.12
CA LEU A 164 5.90 -19.54 -6.43
C LEU A 164 5.16 -18.66 -7.44
N LEU A 165 3.86 -18.45 -7.20
CA LEU A 165 3.02 -17.50 -7.92
C LEU A 165 2.48 -16.44 -6.95
N ASP A 166 2.78 -15.17 -7.22
CA ASP A 166 2.29 -14.00 -6.49
C ASP A 166 1.17 -13.30 -7.30
N VAL A 167 -0.05 -13.33 -6.77
CA VAL A 167 -1.25 -12.80 -7.43
C VAL A 167 -1.68 -11.50 -6.77
N GLY A 168 -1.70 -10.40 -7.52
CA GLY A 168 -1.85 -9.04 -7.01
C GLY A 168 -0.54 -8.58 -6.37
N THR A 169 0.55 -8.64 -7.16
CA THR A 169 1.93 -8.50 -6.64
C THR A 169 2.24 -7.10 -6.10
N GLY A 170 1.52 -6.06 -6.54
CA GLY A 170 1.74 -4.68 -6.09
C GLY A 170 3.19 -4.23 -6.27
N THR A 171 3.90 -3.96 -5.17
CA THR A 171 5.35 -3.61 -5.20
C THR A 171 6.29 -4.75 -5.55
N GLY A 172 5.79 -5.98 -5.66
CA GLY A 172 6.61 -7.18 -5.90
C GLY A 172 7.25 -7.78 -4.65
N ILE A 173 6.95 -7.26 -3.46
CA ILE A 173 7.65 -7.62 -2.22
C ILE A 173 7.62 -9.11 -1.91
N LEU A 174 6.49 -9.81 -2.15
CA LEU A 174 6.34 -11.24 -1.86
C LEU A 174 7.14 -12.09 -2.84
N ALA A 175 7.07 -11.76 -4.14
CA ALA A 175 7.87 -12.40 -5.18
C ALA A 175 9.37 -12.18 -4.94
N ILE A 176 9.79 -10.96 -4.58
CA ILE A 176 11.19 -10.63 -4.24
C ILE A 176 11.65 -11.43 -3.02
N ALA A 177 10.81 -11.53 -1.97
CA ALA A 177 11.14 -12.32 -0.79
C ALA A 177 11.40 -13.78 -1.14
N ALA A 178 10.55 -14.39 -1.96
CA ALA A 178 10.70 -15.77 -2.39
C ALA A 178 11.99 -16.00 -3.23
N ALA A 179 12.25 -15.11 -4.20
CA ALA A 179 13.44 -15.17 -5.03
C ALA A 179 14.74 -15.02 -4.22
N LYS A 180 14.75 -14.14 -3.20
CA LYS A 180 15.92 -13.98 -2.31
C LYS A 180 16.11 -15.15 -1.35
N LEU A 181 15.02 -15.77 -0.87
CA LEU A 181 15.11 -16.98 -0.04
C LEU A 181 15.65 -18.18 -0.80
N PHE A 182 15.22 -18.35 -2.05
CA PHE A 182 15.57 -19.49 -2.87
C PHE A 182 15.97 -19.02 -4.29
N PRO A 183 17.24 -18.71 -4.53
CA PRO A 183 17.70 -18.15 -5.82
C PRO A 183 17.40 -19.04 -7.04
N GLU A 184 17.23 -20.36 -6.86
CA GLU A 184 16.89 -21.32 -7.91
C GLU A 184 15.38 -21.53 -8.09
N ALA A 185 14.54 -20.85 -7.30
CA ALA A 185 13.09 -20.98 -7.43
C ALA A 185 12.58 -20.31 -8.70
N ARG A 186 11.56 -20.89 -9.31
CA ARG A 186 10.79 -20.26 -10.38
C ARG A 186 9.71 -19.38 -9.75
N VAL A 187 9.87 -18.07 -9.90
CA VAL A 187 8.92 -17.11 -9.33
C VAL A 187 8.17 -16.40 -10.46
N GLU A 188 6.86 -16.48 -10.41
CA GLU A 188 5.95 -15.76 -11.29
C GLU A 188 5.14 -14.76 -10.47
N ALA A 189 4.89 -13.57 -10.99
CA ALA A 189 4.12 -12.53 -10.33
C ALA A 189 3.19 -11.82 -11.32
N CYS A 190 1.96 -11.54 -10.90
CA CYS A 190 1.03 -10.83 -11.76
C CYS A 190 0.22 -9.78 -10.99
N ASP A 191 -0.16 -8.74 -11.71
CA ASP A 191 -1.10 -7.72 -11.26
C ASP A 191 -1.96 -7.26 -12.44
N THR A 192 -3.20 -6.88 -12.17
CA THR A 192 -4.10 -6.31 -13.18
C THR A 192 -3.72 -4.89 -13.56
N ASP A 193 -3.01 -4.20 -12.67
CA ASP A 193 -2.48 -2.87 -12.90
C ASP A 193 -1.08 -2.95 -13.54
N ALA A 194 -0.97 -2.42 -14.76
CA ALA A 194 0.29 -2.37 -15.47
C ALA A 194 1.36 -1.50 -14.79
N GLU A 195 0.95 -0.45 -14.07
CA GLU A 195 1.85 0.43 -13.32
C GLU A 195 2.44 -0.33 -12.12
N ALA A 196 1.62 -1.10 -11.39
CA ALA A 196 2.08 -1.95 -10.31
C ALA A 196 3.12 -2.99 -10.81
N VAL A 197 2.90 -3.59 -11.98
CA VAL A 197 3.85 -4.53 -12.59
C VAL A 197 5.19 -3.85 -12.91
N GLU A 198 5.21 -2.62 -13.41
CA GLU A 198 6.46 -1.91 -13.68
C GLU A 198 7.19 -1.55 -12.36
N ILE A 199 6.46 -1.10 -11.33
CA ILE A 199 7.02 -0.85 -9.99
C ILE A 199 7.64 -2.14 -9.42
N ALA A 200 6.95 -3.27 -9.53
CA ALA A 200 7.47 -4.56 -9.08
C ALA A 200 8.76 -4.97 -9.80
N ARG A 201 8.84 -4.74 -11.13
CA ARG A 201 10.05 -4.98 -11.92
C ARG A 201 11.22 -4.10 -11.47
N GLU A 202 10.96 -2.81 -11.21
CA GLU A 202 11.99 -1.88 -10.73
C GLU A 202 12.50 -2.30 -9.35
N ASN A 203 11.61 -2.65 -8.42
CA ASN A 203 11.97 -3.16 -7.11
C ASN A 203 12.75 -4.48 -7.21
N ALA A 204 12.37 -5.40 -8.10
CA ALA A 204 13.10 -6.65 -8.31
C ALA A 204 14.52 -6.41 -8.83
N ARG A 205 14.71 -5.47 -9.77
CA ARG A 205 16.04 -5.05 -10.25
C ARG A 205 16.88 -4.43 -9.12
N LEU A 206 16.26 -3.56 -8.30
CA LEU A 206 16.91 -2.96 -7.14
C LEU A 206 17.41 -4.00 -6.13
N ASN A 207 16.71 -5.12 -6.04
CA ASN A 207 17.06 -6.25 -5.16
C ASN A 207 17.98 -7.29 -5.81
N GLY A 208 18.37 -7.11 -7.08
CA GLY A 208 19.23 -8.03 -7.81
C GLY A 208 18.56 -9.35 -8.23
N VAL A 209 17.21 -9.40 -8.23
CA VAL A 209 16.41 -10.58 -8.57
C VAL A 209 15.51 -10.39 -9.79
N GLY A 210 15.72 -9.32 -10.57
CA GLY A 210 14.86 -8.96 -11.71
C GLY A 210 14.76 -10.03 -12.79
N GLU A 211 15.86 -10.76 -13.05
CA GLU A 211 15.90 -11.84 -14.04
C GLU A 211 15.33 -13.18 -13.53
N GLN A 212 15.04 -13.27 -12.22
CA GLN A 212 14.54 -14.50 -11.58
C GLN A 212 13.01 -14.52 -11.46
N ILE A 213 12.35 -13.38 -11.71
CA ILE A 213 10.91 -13.23 -11.53
C ILE A 213 10.26 -12.92 -12.88
N ASP A 214 9.31 -13.75 -13.29
CA ASP A 214 8.50 -13.51 -14.48
C ASP A 214 7.27 -12.67 -14.12
N PHE A 215 7.29 -11.40 -14.52
CA PHE A 215 6.22 -10.44 -14.26
C PHE A 215 5.27 -10.32 -15.45
N ARG A 216 3.96 -10.42 -15.21
CA ARG A 216 2.94 -10.24 -16.25
C ARG A 216 1.79 -9.36 -15.79
N VAL A 217 1.24 -8.56 -16.69
CA VAL A 217 -0.03 -7.85 -16.48
C VAL A 217 -1.18 -8.84 -16.66
N GLY A 218 -2.07 -8.92 -15.68
CA GLY A 218 -3.22 -9.80 -15.67
C GLY A 218 -3.45 -10.46 -14.31
N SER A 219 -4.28 -11.49 -14.29
CA SER A 219 -4.62 -12.22 -13.06
C SER A 219 -4.45 -13.73 -13.27
N VAL A 220 -4.71 -14.49 -12.21
CA VAL A 220 -4.81 -15.96 -12.27
C VAL A 220 -6.04 -16.37 -13.07
N ALA A 221 -5.91 -17.41 -13.89
CA ALA A 221 -6.98 -17.97 -14.71
C ALA A 221 -6.90 -19.51 -14.71
N ALA A 222 -7.91 -20.17 -15.24
CA ALA A 222 -8.01 -21.62 -15.26
C ALA A 222 -6.82 -22.33 -15.95
N GLN A 223 -6.15 -21.66 -16.88
CA GLN A 223 -4.97 -22.16 -17.60
C GLN A 223 -3.63 -21.69 -17.03
N THR A 224 -3.63 -21.02 -15.87
CA THR A 224 -2.40 -20.64 -15.17
C THR A 224 -1.65 -21.89 -14.71
N SER A 225 -0.35 -21.96 -14.96
CA SER A 225 0.50 -23.06 -14.48
C SER A 225 0.44 -23.17 -12.98
N SER A 226 0.40 -24.39 -12.44
CA SER A 226 0.41 -24.61 -11.00
C SER A 226 1.77 -24.32 -10.38
N ALA A 227 1.75 -23.81 -9.16
CA ALA A 227 2.93 -23.51 -8.35
C ALA A 227 2.87 -24.25 -7.00
N ASP A 228 4.06 -24.54 -6.44
CA ASP A 228 4.21 -25.17 -5.13
C ASP A 228 3.71 -24.27 -4.01
N LEU A 229 3.82 -22.95 -4.19
CA LEU A 229 3.26 -21.94 -3.31
C LEU A 229 2.56 -20.87 -4.14
N VAL A 230 1.29 -20.58 -3.81
CA VAL A 230 0.55 -19.45 -4.36
C VAL A 230 0.28 -18.45 -3.23
N CYS A 231 0.56 -17.17 -3.49
CA CYS A 231 0.26 -16.08 -2.57
C CYS A 231 -0.76 -15.14 -3.22
N ALA A 232 -1.78 -14.74 -2.45
CA ALA A 232 -2.73 -13.71 -2.85
C ALA A 232 -3.02 -12.80 -1.64
N ASN A 233 -2.44 -11.59 -1.67
CA ASN A 233 -2.70 -10.54 -0.68
C ASN A 233 -3.68 -9.54 -1.27
N LEU A 234 -4.97 -9.89 -1.22
CA LEU A 234 -6.06 -9.20 -1.90
C LEU A 234 -7.23 -8.98 -0.93
N THR A 235 -8.18 -8.13 -1.28
CA THR A 235 -9.39 -7.96 -0.46
C THR A 235 -10.26 -9.22 -0.48
N ALA A 236 -10.99 -9.48 0.61
CA ALA A 236 -11.81 -10.68 0.75
C ALA A 236 -12.80 -10.91 -0.41
N PRO A 237 -13.52 -9.90 -0.95
CA PRO A 237 -14.39 -10.10 -2.11
C PRO A 237 -13.64 -10.59 -3.35
N VAL A 238 -12.46 -10.04 -3.63
CA VAL A 238 -11.62 -10.43 -4.77
C VAL A 238 -11.09 -11.85 -4.57
N ILE A 239 -10.67 -12.20 -3.36
CA ILE A 239 -10.25 -13.57 -3.02
C ILE A 239 -11.39 -14.54 -3.32
N VAL A 240 -12.61 -14.30 -2.83
CA VAL A 240 -13.79 -15.15 -3.02
C VAL A 240 -14.08 -15.41 -4.50
N GLU A 241 -13.96 -14.38 -5.34
CA GLU A 241 -14.13 -14.49 -6.78
C GLU A 241 -13.04 -15.36 -7.42
N LEU A 242 -11.78 -15.15 -7.05
CA LEU A 242 -10.62 -15.81 -7.65
C LEU A 242 -10.32 -17.19 -7.06
N LEU A 243 -10.95 -17.59 -5.93
CA LEU A 243 -10.66 -18.86 -5.25
C LEU A 243 -10.60 -20.09 -6.15
N PRO A 244 -11.55 -20.31 -7.08
CA PRO A 244 -11.47 -21.48 -7.98
C PRO A 244 -10.19 -21.50 -8.83
N ALA A 245 -9.76 -20.32 -9.31
CA ALA A 245 -8.55 -20.21 -10.12
C ALA A 245 -7.27 -20.29 -9.25
N LEU A 246 -7.29 -19.70 -8.06
CA LEU A 246 -6.18 -19.79 -7.10
C LEU A 246 -5.93 -21.23 -6.66
N LEU A 247 -6.98 -21.97 -6.32
CA LEU A 247 -6.88 -23.39 -5.97
C LEU A 247 -6.40 -24.23 -7.17
N GLY A 248 -6.88 -23.94 -8.38
CA GLY A 248 -6.45 -24.62 -9.61
C GLY A 248 -4.97 -24.34 -9.96
N ALA A 249 -4.46 -23.18 -9.59
CA ALA A 249 -3.04 -22.80 -9.75
C ALA A 249 -2.15 -23.29 -8.61
N THR A 250 -2.67 -23.98 -7.60
CA THR A 250 -1.92 -24.43 -6.44
C THR A 250 -1.72 -25.94 -6.48
N CYS A 251 -0.46 -26.41 -6.42
CA CYS A 251 -0.18 -27.83 -6.27
C CYS A 251 0.44 -28.16 -4.88
N GLY A 252 0.73 -27.17 -4.08
CA GLY A 252 1.28 -27.31 -2.73
C GLY A 252 0.46 -26.53 -1.71
N ARG A 253 0.79 -25.26 -1.46
CA ARG A 253 0.10 -24.43 -0.47
C ARG A 253 -0.42 -23.13 -1.09
N LEU A 254 -1.53 -22.64 -0.55
CA LEU A 254 -2.13 -21.36 -0.90
C LEU A 254 -2.15 -20.45 0.33
N ILE A 255 -1.54 -19.26 0.23
CA ILE A 255 -1.58 -18.21 1.23
C ILE A 255 -2.56 -17.14 0.75
N LEU A 256 -3.60 -16.88 1.54
CA LEU A 256 -4.58 -15.83 1.34
C LEU A 256 -4.44 -14.81 2.45
N SER A 257 -4.29 -13.53 2.13
CA SER A 257 -4.22 -12.41 3.09
C SER A 257 -4.91 -11.17 2.52
N GLY A 258 -4.97 -10.08 3.31
CA GLY A 258 -5.78 -8.91 2.96
C GLY A 258 -7.24 -9.06 3.41
N ILE A 259 -7.48 -9.95 4.37
CA ILE A 259 -8.79 -10.30 4.88
C ILE A 259 -8.95 -9.66 6.27
N LEU A 260 -9.94 -8.81 6.45
CA LEU A 260 -10.33 -8.34 7.78
C LEU A 260 -10.91 -9.50 8.61
N SER A 261 -10.65 -9.52 9.91
CA SER A 261 -11.14 -10.56 10.82
C SER A 261 -12.66 -10.74 10.72
N GLU A 262 -13.41 -9.65 10.56
CA GLU A 262 -14.87 -9.66 10.36
C GLU A 262 -15.31 -10.26 9.03
N GLN A 263 -14.41 -10.32 8.02
CA GLN A 263 -14.66 -10.91 6.71
C GLN A 263 -14.17 -12.36 6.60
N SER A 264 -13.59 -12.89 7.66
CA SER A 264 -13.01 -14.24 7.70
C SER A 264 -14.01 -15.32 7.28
N GLU A 265 -15.21 -15.26 7.84
CA GLU A 265 -16.27 -16.24 7.58
C GLU A 265 -16.66 -16.29 6.09
N LEU A 266 -16.63 -15.15 5.38
CA LEU A 266 -16.93 -15.08 3.95
C LEU A 266 -15.96 -15.94 3.13
N VAL A 267 -14.65 -15.81 3.40
CA VAL A 267 -13.62 -16.55 2.66
C VAL A 267 -13.62 -18.03 3.06
N GLN A 268 -13.78 -18.33 4.36
CA GLN A 268 -13.85 -19.70 4.88
C GLN A 268 -15.06 -20.45 4.32
N ALA A 269 -16.23 -19.85 4.28
CA ALA A 269 -17.42 -20.45 3.69
C ALA A 269 -17.19 -20.82 2.21
N ARG A 270 -16.51 -19.93 1.47
CA ARG A 270 -16.21 -20.18 0.06
C ARG A 270 -15.19 -21.32 -0.12
N LEU A 271 -14.19 -21.43 0.75
CA LEU A 271 -13.25 -22.56 0.77
C LEU A 271 -13.99 -23.88 1.01
N LEU A 272 -14.88 -23.92 2.01
CA LEU A 272 -15.69 -25.11 2.32
C LEU A 272 -16.60 -25.53 1.16
N GLU A 273 -17.25 -24.57 0.47
CA GLU A 273 -18.06 -24.82 -0.75
C GLU A 273 -17.22 -25.47 -1.87
N LEU A 274 -15.94 -25.13 -1.95
CA LEU A 274 -15.00 -25.68 -2.94
C LEU A 274 -14.34 -26.99 -2.46
N GLY A 275 -14.76 -27.53 -1.30
CA GLY A 275 -14.27 -28.80 -0.76
C GLY A 275 -12.96 -28.70 0.01
N VAL A 276 -12.56 -27.50 0.41
CA VAL A 276 -11.38 -27.25 1.23
C VAL A 276 -11.81 -27.06 2.69
N ASP A 277 -11.54 -28.04 3.54
CA ASP A 277 -11.94 -28.09 4.96
C ASP A 277 -10.78 -27.90 5.95
N GLY A 278 -9.53 -27.89 5.46
CA GLY A 278 -8.32 -27.72 6.27
C GLY A 278 -7.55 -26.46 5.92
N PHE A 279 -7.49 -25.50 6.82
CA PHE A 279 -6.66 -24.29 6.71
C PHE A 279 -6.16 -23.85 8.09
N GLN A 280 -5.00 -23.18 8.08
CA GLN A 280 -4.45 -22.53 9.26
C GLN A 280 -4.72 -21.05 9.19
N THR A 281 -5.07 -20.43 10.32
CA THR A 281 -5.33 -18.99 10.43
C THR A 281 -4.24 -18.35 11.27
N GLU A 282 -3.64 -17.28 10.78
CA GLU A 282 -2.73 -16.40 11.51
C GLU A 282 -3.33 -14.98 11.52
N GLN A 283 -3.12 -14.23 12.61
CA GLN A 283 -3.69 -12.89 12.79
C GLN A 283 -2.62 -11.87 13.18
N ASP A 284 -2.72 -10.66 12.66
CA ASP A 284 -1.92 -9.50 13.04
C ASP A 284 -2.84 -8.27 13.05
N GLY A 285 -3.14 -7.72 14.24
CA GLY A 285 -4.13 -6.67 14.42
C GLY A 285 -5.54 -7.13 14.02
N GLU A 286 -6.19 -6.36 13.16
CA GLU A 286 -7.52 -6.67 12.61
C GLU A 286 -7.48 -7.53 11.33
N TRP A 287 -6.29 -7.92 10.87
CA TRP A 287 -6.07 -8.66 9.64
C TRP A 287 -5.72 -10.12 9.90
N ILE A 288 -6.18 -10.98 9.01
CA ILE A 288 -5.86 -12.40 9.04
C ILE A 288 -5.23 -12.87 7.74
N SER A 289 -4.52 -13.98 7.84
CA SER A 289 -4.16 -14.83 6.70
C SER A 289 -4.66 -16.26 6.89
N LEU A 290 -5.03 -16.88 5.77
CA LEU A 290 -5.41 -18.30 5.72
C LEU A 290 -4.35 -19.03 4.90
N VAL A 291 -3.87 -20.16 5.42
CA VAL A 291 -2.96 -21.06 4.70
C VAL A 291 -3.65 -22.40 4.50
N VAL A 292 -3.86 -22.72 3.23
CA VAL A 292 -4.53 -23.92 2.74
C VAL A 292 -3.50 -24.93 2.26
#